data_16b20ff9d59524355f976fcc5babc9dd
#
_entry.id   16b20ff9d59524355f976fcc5babc9dd
#
_cell.length_a   1.000
_cell.length_b   1.000
_cell.length_c   1.000
_cell.angle_alpha   90.00
_cell.angle_beta   90.00
_cell.angle_gamma   90.00
#
_symmetry.space_group_name_H-M   'P 1'
#
loop_
_entity.id
_entity.type
_entity.pdbx_description
1 polymer ?
#
loop_
_entity_poly.entity_id
_entity_poly.type
_entity_poly.pdbx_seq_one_letter_code
_entity_poly.pdbx_strand_id
1 'polypeptide(L)'
;MSRHIARAPMLALALLPFAAGCGGSDRAKITASSEGSAPIVSASSPAVEGNEAAETIANVSYEAAESTFGSRHYPEAAQMFTAYTGTHPDNPWGYYMLGMSEWKAGNKEKALDALDRSLQLDPEHRKSLFNSSRILLESGQPKKALIRIQKALELEPMSSEGLRLLGRARYELGDVEEAVRAYRRALTVDDRDVWSMNNLGLIYIQQDRSDEAIPPLARAVELRDNSPVFQNNLGTALERAGYPTAAAKAYEAAITADGTYAKASVGLARVTGGSHVPECVTIDLTRLSTEFQTQIDGWRGTGGTADTVSVQVGVVSDTTAVQDSDSDSVLISGGEVSDSLDECAGEEDR
;
A
#
# COMPACT_ATOMS: atom_id res chain seq x y z
N MET A 1 -28.49 -46.62 21.02
CA MET A 1 -29.33 -45.49 21.53
C MET A 1 -29.11 -44.28 20.63
N SER A 2 -29.98 -44.16 19.63
CA SER A 2 -29.97 -43.07 18.63
C SER A 2 -30.58 -41.79 19.20
N ARG A 3 -29.91 -40.65 19.03
CA ARG A 3 -30.52 -39.37 19.29
C ARG A 3 -30.64 -38.57 17.96
N HIS A 4 -31.89 -38.39 17.56
CA HIS A 4 -32.28 -37.51 16.45
C HIS A 4 -32.01 -36.05 16.79
N ILE A 5 -31.36 -35.33 15.88
CA ILE A 5 -31.23 -33.87 15.91
C ILE A 5 -32.22 -33.30 14.89
N ALA A 6 -33.17 -32.53 15.41
CA ALA A 6 -34.22 -31.84 14.63
C ALA A 6 -33.66 -30.67 13.80
N ARG A 7 -34.01 -30.65 12.54
CA ARG A 7 -33.79 -29.51 11.62
C ARG A 7 -34.86 -28.45 11.87
N ALA A 8 -34.47 -27.17 12.05
CA ALA A 8 -35.36 -26.02 12.03
C ALA A 8 -35.45 -25.45 10.60
N PRO A 9 -36.61 -24.85 10.21
CA PRO A 9 -36.90 -24.48 8.84
C PRO A 9 -36.33 -23.11 8.45
N MET A 10 -35.93 -23.03 7.18
CA MET A 10 -35.57 -21.78 6.48
C MET A 10 -36.77 -20.83 6.37
N LEU A 11 -36.55 -19.58 6.77
CA LEU A 11 -37.48 -18.48 6.50
C LEU A 11 -37.10 -17.86 5.15
N ALA A 12 -37.96 -17.99 4.16
CA ALA A 12 -37.87 -17.35 2.87
C ALA A 12 -38.33 -15.89 2.99
N LEU A 13 -37.45 -14.96 2.63
CA LEU A 13 -37.78 -13.52 2.53
C LEU A 13 -38.19 -13.19 1.10
N ALA A 14 -39.45 -12.78 0.92
CA ALA A 14 -40.08 -12.46 -0.35
C ALA A 14 -39.57 -11.11 -0.90
N LEU A 15 -39.17 -11.11 -2.17
CA LEU A 15 -38.91 -9.94 -2.98
C LEU A 15 -40.24 -9.35 -3.49
N LEU A 16 -40.51 -8.08 -3.22
CA LEU A 16 -41.60 -7.30 -3.86
C LEU A 16 -40.99 -6.49 -5.02
N PRO A 17 -41.68 -6.45 -6.18
CA PRO A 17 -41.28 -5.61 -7.31
C PRO A 17 -41.84 -4.19 -7.19
N PHE A 18 -41.03 -3.18 -7.42
CA PHE A 18 -41.50 -1.81 -7.60
C PHE A 18 -41.82 -1.59 -9.07
N ALA A 19 -43.10 -1.22 -9.32
CA ALA A 19 -43.68 -0.96 -10.63
C ALA A 19 -43.24 0.40 -11.18
N ALA A 20 -43.05 0.41 -12.50
CA ALA A 20 -42.84 1.58 -13.33
C ALA A 20 -44.06 2.50 -13.37
N GLY A 21 -43.85 3.81 -13.29
CA GLY A 21 -44.83 4.86 -13.59
C GLY A 21 -44.42 5.63 -14.85
N CYS A 22 -45.16 5.43 -15.93
CA CYS A 22 -45.11 6.24 -17.16
C CYS A 22 -45.94 7.51 -17.03
N GLY A 23 -45.52 8.59 -17.70
CA GLY A 23 -46.30 9.77 -18.02
C GLY A 23 -45.37 10.97 -18.22
N GLY A 24 -45.39 11.75 -19.23
CA GLY A 24 -46.25 11.95 -20.39
C GLY A 24 -45.61 13.00 -21.27
N SER A 25 -45.80 12.85 -22.53
CA SER A 25 -45.34 13.72 -23.62
C SER A 25 -46.03 15.09 -23.60
N ASP A 26 -45.26 16.16 -23.83
CA ASP A 26 -45.82 17.36 -24.43
C ASP A 26 -44.89 17.86 -25.57
N ARG A 27 -45.49 17.73 -26.73
CA ARG A 27 -44.99 18.07 -28.06
C ARG A 27 -45.45 19.49 -28.37
N ALA A 28 -44.64 20.50 -28.21
CA ALA A 28 -44.92 21.85 -28.73
C ALA A 28 -44.41 21.96 -30.16
N LYS A 29 -45.37 22.08 -31.09
CA LYS A 29 -45.13 22.50 -32.47
C LYS A 29 -44.81 24.00 -32.48
N ILE A 30 -43.73 24.39 -33.13
CA ILE A 30 -43.49 25.76 -33.56
C ILE A 30 -43.40 25.78 -35.10
N THR A 31 -44.32 26.52 -35.68
CA THR A 31 -44.47 26.76 -37.07
C THR A 31 -43.37 27.63 -37.63
N ALA A 32 -42.98 27.34 -38.86
CA ALA A 32 -42.08 28.17 -39.68
C ALA A 32 -42.74 29.50 -40.08
N SER A 33 -42.00 30.57 -40.00
CA SER A 33 -42.27 31.81 -40.79
C SER A 33 -40.94 32.31 -41.37
N SER A 34 -41.04 32.55 -42.66
CA SER A 34 -39.97 32.98 -43.57
C SER A 34 -39.68 34.49 -43.46
N GLU A 35 -38.50 34.82 -44.00
CA GLU A 35 -38.09 36.11 -44.57
C GLU A 35 -37.27 37.09 -43.69
N GLY A 36 -36.02 37.33 -44.13
CA GLY A 36 -35.18 38.40 -43.66
C GLY A 36 -33.73 38.21 -44.09
N SER A 37 -33.41 38.52 -45.34
CA SER A 37 -32.04 38.62 -45.84
C SER A 37 -31.30 39.79 -45.17
N ALA A 38 -30.14 39.51 -44.56
CA ALA A 38 -29.17 40.54 -44.17
C ALA A 38 -27.74 39.97 -44.31
N PRO A 39 -26.70 40.78 -44.43
CA PRO A 39 -25.54 40.55 -45.30
C PRO A 39 -24.46 39.67 -44.70
N ILE A 40 -23.77 39.00 -45.61
CA ILE A 40 -22.57 38.18 -45.31
C ILE A 40 -21.48 39.09 -44.79
N VAL A 41 -21.27 39.05 -43.46
CA VAL A 41 -20.03 39.54 -42.85
C VAL A 41 -19.10 38.32 -42.79
N SER A 42 -18.04 38.34 -43.58
CA SER A 42 -16.96 37.36 -43.50
C SER A 42 -16.33 37.42 -42.12
N ALA A 43 -16.72 36.49 -41.25
CA ALA A 43 -16.02 36.23 -40.00
C ALA A 43 -14.72 35.50 -40.33
N SER A 44 -13.63 36.19 -40.24
CA SER A 44 -12.29 35.61 -40.17
C SER A 44 -12.25 34.63 -38.97
N SER A 45 -12.01 33.36 -39.29
CA SER A 45 -11.79 32.28 -38.31
C SER A 45 -10.67 32.68 -37.35
N PRO A 46 -10.84 32.51 -36.04
CA PRO A 46 -9.71 32.52 -35.13
C PRO A 46 -9.03 31.11 -35.17
N ALA A 47 -8.08 30.98 -36.09
CA ALA A 47 -7.24 29.80 -36.20
C ALA A 47 -5.89 30.05 -35.49
N VAL A 48 -5.90 30.48 -34.22
CA VAL A 48 -4.66 30.79 -33.49
C VAL A 48 -4.63 30.12 -32.08
N GLU A 49 -5.76 29.74 -31.50
CA GLU A 49 -5.73 29.15 -30.15
C GLU A 49 -5.28 27.68 -30.08
N GLY A 50 -5.28 26.96 -31.21
CA GLY A 50 -4.85 25.55 -31.25
C GLY A 50 -3.33 25.34 -31.29
N ASN A 51 -2.57 26.36 -31.67
CA ASN A 51 -1.13 26.19 -31.89
C ASN A 51 -0.30 26.54 -30.64
N GLU A 52 -0.75 27.46 -29.80
CA GLU A 52 -0.03 27.85 -28.57
C GLU A 52 -0.12 26.72 -27.50
N ALA A 53 -1.25 26.04 -27.39
CA ALA A 53 -1.39 24.90 -26.46
C ALA A 53 -0.55 23.69 -26.93
N ALA A 54 -0.47 23.42 -28.23
CA ALA A 54 0.37 22.37 -28.80
C ALA A 54 1.87 22.68 -28.69
N GLU A 55 2.28 23.96 -28.86
CA GLU A 55 3.67 24.40 -28.67
C GLU A 55 4.07 24.44 -27.19
N THR A 56 3.15 24.71 -26.27
CA THR A 56 3.41 24.72 -24.83
C THR A 56 3.66 23.27 -24.32
N ILE A 57 2.98 22.28 -24.90
CA ILE A 57 3.20 20.85 -24.58
C ILE A 57 4.51 20.33 -25.18
N ALA A 58 4.95 20.87 -26.32
CA ALA A 58 6.18 20.43 -26.99
C ALA A 58 7.48 20.85 -26.30
N ASN A 59 7.43 21.81 -25.34
CA ASN A 59 8.61 22.35 -24.64
C ASN A 59 8.52 22.23 -23.12
N VAL A 60 7.94 21.14 -22.60
CA VAL A 60 7.90 20.92 -21.15
C VAL A 60 9.30 20.60 -20.65
N SER A 61 9.83 21.43 -19.73
CA SER A 61 11.10 21.12 -19.07
C SER A 61 10.89 20.09 -17.94
N TYR A 62 11.96 19.32 -17.64
CA TYR A 62 11.97 18.37 -16.54
C TYR A 62 11.66 19.06 -15.20
N GLU A 63 12.28 20.23 -14.96
CA GLU A 63 12.15 20.99 -13.72
C GLU A 63 10.71 21.51 -13.52
N ALA A 64 10.03 21.93 -14.61
CA ALA A 64 8.64 22.35 -14.53
C ALA A 64 7.72 21.18 -14.15
N ALA A 65 7.93 20.01 -14.75
CA ALA A 65 7.18 18.81 -14.44
C ALA A 65 7.45 18.32 -13.00
N GLU A 66 8.72 18.37 -12.56
CA GLU A 66 9.12 18.01 -11.19
C GLU A 66 8.52 18.96 -10.15
N SER A 67 8.51 20.27 -10.43
CA SER A 67 7.86 21.28 -9.57
C SER A 67 6.35 21.02 -9.43
N THR A 68 5.70 20.62 -10.53
CA THR A 68 4.27 20.25 -10.53
C THR A 68 4.02 18.99 -9.70
N PHE A 69 4.91 17.99 -9.81
CA PHE A 69 4.88 16.81 -8.97
C PHE A 69 5.06 17.16 -7.48
N GLY A 70 6.06 18.02 -7.16
CA GLY A 70 6.31 18.50 -5.80
C GLY A 70 5.12 19.27 -5.20
N SER A 71 4.34 19.94 -6.05
CA SER A 71 3.08 20.61 -5.67
C SER A 71 1.89 19.65 -5.53
N ARG A 72 2.13 18.34 -5.65
CA ARG A 72 1.12 17.25 -5.55
C ARG A 72 0.04 17.29 -6.64
N HIS A 73 0.26 17.98 -7.75
CA HIS A 73 -0.61 17.98 -8.92
C HIS A 73 -0.27 16.77 -9.82
N TYR A 74 -0.42 15.57 -9.27
CA TYR A 74 0.08 14.34 -9.89
C TYR A 74 -0.48 14.02 -11.28
N PRO A 75 -1.79 14.20 -11.57
CA PRO A 75 -2.30 13.98 -12.92
C PRO A 75 -1.72 14.94 -13.96
N GLU A 76 -1.48 16.21 -13.58
CA GLU A 76 -0.86 17.22 -14.43
C GLU A 76 0.62 16.90 -14.63
N ALA A 77 1.35 16.57 -13.57
CA ALA A 77 2.74 16.13 -13.64
C ALA A 77 2.90 14.91 -14.57
N ALA A 78 1.97 13.94 -14.53
CA ALA A 78 1.98 12.79 -15.42
C ALA A 78 1.84 13.19 -16.89
N GLN A 79 0.98 14.17 -17.22
CA GLN A 79 0.85 14.72 -18.57
C GLN A 79 2.14 15.42 -19.02
N MET A 80 2.73 16.22 -18.14
CA MET A 80 3.98 16.93 -18.39
C MET A 80 5.14 15.94 -18.61
N PHE A 81 5.29 14.91 -17.77
CA PHE A 81 6.32 13.90 -17.96
C PHE A 81 6.07 13.02 -19.20
N THR A 82 4.82 12.83 -19.62
CA THR A 82 4.50 12.16 -20.89
C THR A 82 5.02 12.98 -22.06
N ALA A 83 4.79 14.31 -22.07
CA ALA A 83 5.32 15.20 -23.09
C ALA A 83 6.86 15.24 -23.06
N TYR A 84 7.46 15.35 -21.87
CA TYR A 84 8.91 15.33 -21.69
C TYR A 84 9.55 14.03 -22.24
N THR A 85 9.02 12.86 -21.90
CA THR A 85 9.55 11.57 -22.39
C THR A 85 9.35 11.38 -23.89
N GLY A 86 8.35 12.03 -24.47
CA GLY A 86 8.16 12.07 -25.93
C GLY A 86 9.30 12.79 -26.67
N THR A 87 9.88 13.82 -26.06
CA THR A 87 11.03 14.56 -26.62
C THR A 87 12.39 14.04 -26.12
N HIS A 88 12.40 13.30 -25.01
CA HIS A 88 13.60 12.72 -24.38
C HIS A 88 13.43 11.20 -24.15
N PRO A 89 13.29 10.40 -25.22
CA PRO A 89 12.92 8.99 -25.14
C PRO A 89 13.99 8.08 -24.50
N ASP A 90 15.20 8.59 -24.34
CA ASP A 90 16.34 7.85 -23.78
C ASP A 90 16.67 8.24 -22.34
N ASN A 91 15.82 9.08 -21.69
CA ASN A 91 16.04 9.52 -20.32
C ASN A 91 15.30 8.61 -19.32
N PRO A 92 16.00 7.73 -18.56
CA PRO A 92 15.37 6.83 -17.59
C PRO A 92 14.71 7.58 -16.42
N TRP A 93 15.24 8.73 -16.03
CA TRP A 93 14.66 9.57 -14.96
C TRP A 93 13.32 10.21 -15.38
N GLY A 94 13.16 10.59 -16.65
CA GLY A 94 11.89 11.08 -17.17
C GLY A 94 10.80 10.02 -17.04
N TYR A 95 11.09 8.76 -17.40
CA TYR A 95 10.17 7.65 -17.24
C TYR A 95 9.95 7.26 -15.77
N TYR A 96 10.98 7.35 -14.94
CA TYR A 96 10.81 7.18 -13.49
C TYR A 96 9.81 8.19 -12.92
N MET A 97 9.97 9.47 -13.22
CA MET A 97 9.08 10.51 -12.71
C MET A 97 7.66 10.42 -13.31
N LEU A 98 7.53 9.98 -14.57
CA LEU A 98 6.23 9.62 -15.16
C LEU A 98 5.56 8.52 -14.35
N GLY A 99 6.29 7.44 -14.05
CA GLY A 99 5.80 6.32 -13.26
C GLY A 99 5.37 6.74 -11.85
N MET A 100 6.17 7.58 -11.20
CA MET A 100 5.82 8.12 -9.87
C MET A 100 4.58 9.01 -9.92
N SER A 101 4.44 9.84 -10.94
CA SER A 101 3.28 10.71 -11.12
C SER A 101 2.00 9.91 -11.37
N GLU A 102 2.07 8.89 -12.22
CA GLU A 102 0.94 7.98 -12.49
C GLU A 102 0.56 7.17 -11.24
N TRP A 103 1.54 6.68 -10.47
CA TRP A 103 1.26 5.95 -9.22
C TRP A 103 0.55 6.85 -8.20
N LYS A 104 1.05 8.07 -7.97
CA LYS A 104 0.42 9.04 -7.06
C LYS A 104 -0.94 9.52 -7.56
N ALA A 105 -1.19 9.48 -8.87
CA ALA A 105 -2.50 9.72 -9.47
C ALA A 105 -3.45 8.50 -9.37
N GLY A 106 -2.99 7.35 -8.83
CA GLY A 106 -3.79 6.13 -8.67
C GLY A 106 -3.74 5.16 -9.88
N ASN A 107 -2.94 5.45 -10.90
CA ASN A 107 -2.88 4.67 -12.15
C ASN A 107 -1.74 3.64 -12.10
N LYS A 108 -1.91 2.57 -11.30
CA LYS A 108 -0.84 1.59 -11.03
C LYS A 108 -0.29 0.91 -12.28
N GLU A 109 -1.13 0.57 -13.26
CA GLU A 109 -0.74 -0.06 -14.52
C GLU A 109 0.17 0.86 -15.34
N LYS A 110 -0.24 2.11 -15.55
CA LYS A 110 0.59 3.09 -16.28
C LYS A 110 1.89 3.40 -15.55
N ALA A 111 1.85 3.42 -14.23
CA ALA A 111 3.04 3.59 -13.41
C ALA A 111 4.04 2.46 -13.63
N LEU A 112 3.59 1.21 -13.65
CA LEU A 112 4.44 0.05 -13.94
C LEU A 112 5.01 0.12 -15.36
N ASP A 113 4.21 0.47 -16.37
CA ASP A 113 4.68 0.60 -17.76
C ASP A 113 5.80 1.63 -17.87
N ALA A 114 5.63 2.79 -17.24
CA ALA A 114 6.65 3.85 -17.23
C ALA A 114 7.92 3.43 -16.47
N LEU A 115 7.78 2.81 -15.29
CA LEU A 115 8.92 2.30 -14.52
C LEU A 115 9.65 1.15 -15.26
N ASP A 116 8.92 0.32 -16.00
CA ASP A 116 9.53 -0.72 -16.86
C ASP A 116 10.32 -0.10 -18.01
N ARG A 117 9.81 1.01 -18.58
CA ARG A 117 10.58 1.73 -19.60
C ARG A 117 11.83 2.37 -19.00
N SER A 118 11.77 2.91 -17.79
CA SER A 118 12.95 3.38 -17.05
C SER A 118 13.99 2.26 -16.87
N LEU A 119 13.54 1.06 -16.48
CA LEU A 119 14.41 -0.11 -16.28
C LEU A 119 14.92 -0.74 -17.58
N GLN A 120 14.24 -0.58 -18.71
CA GLN A 120 14.75 -0.95 -20.03
C GLN A 120 15.93 -0.06 -20.47
N LEU A 121 15.87 1.23 -20.10
CA LEU A 121 16.93 2.19 -20.41
C LEU A 121 18.09 2.09 -19.42
N ASP A 122 17.80 1.90 -18.15
CA ASP A 122 18.77 1.71 -17.07
C ASP A 122 18.34 0.55 -16.17
N PRO A 123 18.82 -0.68 -16.42
CA PRO A 123 18.50 -1.86 -15.60
C PRO A 123 18.95 -1.77 -14.13
N GLU A 124 19.81 -0.81 -13.81
CA GLU A 124 20.35 -0.58 -12.46
C GLU A 124 19.70 0.64 -11.78
N HIS A 125 18.64 1.22 -12.37
CA HIS A 125 17.93 2.34 -11.78
C HIS A 125 17.21 1.93 -10.49
N ARG A 126 17.91 2.06 -9.36
CA ARG A 126 17.46 1.56 -8.04
C ARG A 126 16.07 2.07 -7.63
N LYS A 127 15.82 3.38 -7.83
CA LYS A 127 14.50 3.95 -7.48
C LYS A 127 13.37 3.32 -8.29
N SER A 128 13.57 3.00 -9.57
CA SER A 128 12.58 2.28 -10.38
C SER A 128 12.39 0.84 -9.91
N LEU A 129 13.46 0.15 -9.52
CA LEU A 129 13.37 -1.20 -8.95
C LEU A 129 12.55 -1.21 -7.67
N PHE A 130 12.84 -0.33 -6.70
CA PHE A 130 12.12 -0.28 -5.42
C PHE A 130 10.66 0.14 -5.60
N ASN A 131 10.38 1.25 -6.34
CA ASN A 131 9.02 1.74 -6.46
C ASN A 131 8.14 0.83 -7.30
N SER A 132 8.66 0.23 -8.37
CA SER A 132 7.91 -0.79 -9.11
C SER A 132 7.63 -2.04 -8.27
N SER A 133 8.55 -2.43 -7.37
CA SER A 133 8.33 -3.52 -6.42
C SER A 133 7.19 -3.20 -5.45
N ARG A 134 7.12 -1.98 -4.92
CA ARG A 134 6.02 -1.52 -4.07
C ARG A 134 4.69 -1.61 -4.80
N ILE A 135 4.61 -1.07 -6.01
CA ILE A 135 3.37 -1.10 -6.83
C ILE A 135 2.95 -2.54 -7.13
N LEU A 136 3.90 -3.43 -7.42
CA LEU A 136 3.62 -4.84 -7.65
C LEU A 136 3.07 -5.54 -6.40
N LEU A 137 3.62 -5.25 -5.21
CA LEU A 137 3.09 -5.76 -3.93
C LEU A 137 1.68 -5.22 -3.68
N GLU A 138 1.46 -3.91 -3.85
CA GLU A 138 0.13 -3.31 -3.75
C GLU A 138 -0.89 -3.87 -4.75
N SER A 139 -0.42 -4.44 -5.85
CA SER A 139 -1.24 -5.07 -6.90
C SER A 139 -1.35 -6.60 -6.73
N GLY A 140 -0.93 -7.15 -5.57
CA GLY A 140 -0.99 -8.58 -5.30
C GLY A 140 -0.09 -9.44 -6.20
N GLN A 141 1.03 -8.88 -6.67
CA GLN A 141 1.97 -9.58 -7.57
C GLN A 141 3.34 -9.82 -6.89
N PRO A 142 3.38 -10.51 -5.71
CA PRO A 142 4.61 -10.64 -4.92
C PRO A 142 5.72 -11.41 -5.63
N LYS A 143 5.40 -12.35 -6.52
CA LYS A 143 6.41 -13.07 -7.32
C LYS A 143 7.19 -12.13 -8.24
N LYS A 144 6.50 -11.21 -8.92
CA LYS A 144 7.15 -10.23 -9.79
C LYS A 144 7.93 -9.19 -8.97
N ALA A 145 7.36 -8.75 -7.85
CA ALA A 145 8.05 -7.85 -6.93
C ALA A 145 9.37 -8.46 -6.43
N LEU A 146 9.35 -9.74 -6.04
CA LEU A 146 10.54 -10.43 -5.53
C LEU A 146 11.71 -10.39 -6.51
N ILE A 147 11.49 -10.57 -7.81
CA ILE A 147 12.53 -10.51 -8.84
C ILE A 147 13.21 -9.12 -8.84
N ARG A 148 12.40 -8.04 -8.79
CA ARG A 148 12.92 -6.67 -8.78
C ARG A 148 13.63 -6.32 -7.47
N ILE A 149 13.09 -6.77 -6.34
CA ILE A 149 13.69 -6.60 -5.01
C ILE A 149 15.06 -7.28 -4.96
N GLN A 150 15.16 -8.52 -5.47
CA GLN A 150 16.42 -9.24 -5.52
C GLN A 150 17.45 -8.48 -6.34
N LYS A 151 17.06 -7.98 -7.53
CA LYS A 151 17.93 -7.16 -8.37
C LYS A 151 18.39 -5.88 -7.66
N ALA A 152 17.48 -5.20 -6.95
CA ALA A 152 17.81 -4.01 -6.18
C ALA A 152 18.80 -4.33 -5.04
N LEU A 153 18.60 -5.47 -4.33
CA LEU A 153 19.50 -5.91 -3.26
C LEU A 153 20.84 -6.45 -3.75
N GLU A 154 20.97 -6.91 -5.00
CA GLU A 154 22.27 -7.17 -5.64
C GLU A 154 23.09 -5.88 -5.77
N LEU A 155 22.41 -4.76 -6.10
CA LEU A 155 23.05 -3.44 -6.23
C LEU A 155 23.32 -2.78 -4.88
N GLU A 156 22.44 -3.00 -3.90
CA GLU A 156 22.50 -2.40 -2.56
C GLU A 156 22.12 -3.41 -1.47
N PRO A 157 23.05 -4.33 -1.11
CA PRO A 157 22.77 -5.42 -0.16
C PRO A 157 22.38 -4.97 1.25
N MET A 158 22.74 -3.73 1.63
CA MET A 158 22.46 -3.12 2.92
C MET A 158 21.38 -2.03 2.82
N SER A 159 20.42 -2.19 1.93
CA SER A 159 19.24 -1.32 1.86
C SER A 159 18.19 -1.80 2.86
N SER A 160 17.89 -1.02 3.91
CA SER A 160 16.81 -1.36 4.86
C SER A 160 15.46 -1.39 4.14
N GLU A 161 15.23 -0.44 3.22
CA GLU A 161 14.05 -0.43 2.35
C GLU A 161 13.92 -1.72 1.51
N GLY A 162 15.01 -2.10 0.83
CA GLY A 162 15.02 -3.33 0.02
C GLY A 162 14.76 -4.58 0.85
N LEU A 163 15.36 -4.66 2.04
CA LEU A 163 15.16 -5.77 2.98
C LEU A 163 13.73 -5.79 3.53
N ARG A 164 13.13 -4.64 3.80
CA ARG A 164 11.73 -4.53 4.22
C ARG A 164 10.78 -4.97 3.10
N LEU A 165 10.99 -4.53 1.86
CA LEU A 165 10.20 -4.99 0.71
C LEU A 165 10.36 -6.50 0.49
N LEU A 166 11.58 -7.06 0.70
CA LEU A 166 11.82 -8.50 0.66
C LEU A 166 10.95 -9.22 1.72
N GLY A 167 10.94 -8.69 2.96
CA GLY A 167 10.11 -9.23 4.03
C GLY A 167 8.64 -9.27 3.65
N ARG A 168 8.11 -8.17 3.10
CA ARG A 168 6.72 -8.11 2.64
C ARG A 168 6.44 -9.10 1.51
N ALA A 169 7.29 -9.16 0.48
CA ALA A 169 7.12 -10.09 -0.63
C ALA A 169 7.12 -11.55 -0.16
N ARG A 170 8.03 -11.92 0.75
CA ARG A 170 8.12 -13.26 1.34
C ARG A 170 6.88 -13.60 2.17
N TYR A 171 6.41 -12.64 2.97
CA TYR A 171 5.20 -12.82 3.75
C TYR A 171 3.97 -13.06 2.86
N GLU A 172 3.76 -12.27 1.80
CA GLU A 172 2.66 -12.44 0.85
C GLU A 172 2.74 -13.76 0.04
N LEU A 173 3.93 -14.35 -0.06
CA LEU A 173 4.15 -15.69 -0.65
C LEU A 173 3.95 -16.85 0.36
N GLY A 174 3.70 -16.54 1.64
CA GLY A 174 3.58 -17.54 2.70
C GLY A 174 4.92 -17.97 3.32
N ASP A 175 6.04 -17.40 2.89
CA ASP A 175 7.38 -17.69 3.39
C ASP A 175 7.66 -16.90 4.68
N VAL A 176 6.88 -17.16 5.74
CA VAL A 176 6.84 -16.35 6.97
C VAL A 176 8.20 -16.26 7.67
N GLU A 177 8.96 -17.35 7.76
CA GLU A 177 10.29 -17.39 8.37
C GLU A 177 11.27 -16.51 7.60
N GLU A 178 11.21 -16.52 6.26
CA GLU A 178 12.04 -15.67 5.43
C GLU A 178 11.66 -14.19 5.60
N ALA A 179 10.36 -13.90 5.74
CA ALA A 179 9.88 -12.55 6.01
C ALA A 179 10.43 -12.03 7.34
N VAL A 180 10.34 -12.82 8.42
CA VAL A 180 10.92 -12.46 9.73
C VAL A 180 12.43 -12.21 9.63
N ARG A 181 13.17 -13.07 8.91
CA ARG A 181 14.62 -12.86 8.70
C ARG A 181 14.91 -11.56 7.95
N ALA A 182 14.14 -11.28 6.90
CA ALA A 182 14.32 -10.07 6.11
C ALA A 182 14.04 -8.79 6.93
N TYR A 183 12.95 -8.76 7.72
CA TYR A 183 12.66 -7.63 8.61
C TYR A 183 13.72 -7.45 9.71
N ARG A 184 14.19 -8.54 10.32
CA ARG A 184 15.30 -8.45 11.30
C ARG A 184 16.57 -7.89 10.66
N ARG A 185 16.91 -8.31 9.44
CA ARG A 185 18.05 -7.74 8.71
C ARG A 185 17.82 -6.26 8.39
N ALA A 186 16.61 -5.84 7.99
CA ALA A 186 16.30 -4.43 7.80
C ALA A 186 16.61 -3.62 9.07
N LEU A 187 16.22 -4.14 10.24
CA LEU A 187 16.47 -3.51 11.54
C LEU A 187 17.94 -3.52 11.96
N THR A 188 18.77 -4.47 11.50
CA THR A 188 20.22 -4.37 11.74
C THR A 188 20.87 -3.26 10.95
N VAL A 189 20.29 -2.89 9.80
CA VAL A 189 20.76 -1.76 8.97
C VAL A 189 20.22 -0.44 9.49
N ASP A 190 18.92 -0.38 9.74
CA ASP A 190 18.21 0.78 10.28
C ASP A 190 17.37 0.35 11.48
N ASP A 191 17.86 0.64 12.70
CA ASP A 191 17.18 0.31 13.95
C ASP A 191 16.03 1.26 14.29
N ARG A 192 15.72 2.18 13.38
CA ARG A 192 14.58 3.08 13.45
C ARG A 192 13.51 2.79 12.39
N ASP A 193 13.67 1.72 11.60
CA ASP A 193 12.65 1.31 10.62
C ASP A 193 11.39 0.80 11.35
N VAL A 194 10.51 1.73 11.67
CA VAL A 194 9.24 1.49 12.38
C VAL A 194 8.31 0.54 11.60
N TRP A 195 8.44 0.50 10.27
CA TRP A 195 7.62 -0.38 9.45
C TRP A 195 8.05 -1.83 9.56
N SER A 196 9.35 -2.10 9.57
CA SER A 196 9.86 -3.46 9.84
C SER A 196 9.49 -3.94 11.24
N MET A 197 9.52 -3.06 12.26
CA MET A 197 9.05 -3.36 13.62
C MET A 197 7.57 -3.72 13.62
N ASN A 198 6.74 -2.88 13.00
CA ASN A 198 5.30 -3.11 12.90
C ASN A 198 4.97 -4.42 12.19
N ASN A 199 5.66 -4.72 11.08
CA ASN A 199 5.42 -5.95 10.32
C ASN A 199 5.84 -7.20 11.08
N LEU A 200 6.94 -7.15 11.85
CA LEU A 200 7.30 -8.23 12.78
C LEU A 200 6.20 -8.45 13.81
N GLY A 201 5.70 -7.38 14.43
CA GLY A 201 4.61 -7.46 15.38
C GLY A 201 3.34 -8.08 14.79
N LEU A 202 2.98 -7.67 13.56
CA LEU A 202 1.81 -8.24 12.86
C LEU A 202 1.98 -9.74 12.59
N ILE A 203 3.16 -10.19 12.17
CA ILE A 203 3.46 -11.61 11.96
C ILE A 203 3.29 -12.38 13.28
N TYR A 204 3.83 -11.87 14.38
CA TYR A 204 3.69 -12.53 15.69
C TYR A 204 2.23 -12.56 16.16
N ILE A 205 1.45 -11.49 15.97
CA ILE A 205 0.00 -11.48 16.25
C ILE A 205 -0.72 -12.59 15.48
N GLN A 206 -0.41 -12.78 14.21
CA GLN A 206 -1.05 -13.79 13.36
C GLN A 206 -0.64 -15.22 13.73
N GLN A 207 0.54 -15.39 14.32
CA GLN A 207 1.01 -16.68 14.86
C GLN A 207 0.52 -16.93 16.29
N ASP A 208 -0.40 -16.10 16.84
CA ASP A 208 -0.86 -16.14 18.24
C ASP A 208 0.27 -15.98 19.27
N ARG A 209 1.37 -15.35 18.89
CA ARG A 209 2.55 -15.03 19.71
C ARG A 209 2.50 -13.57 20.17
N SER A 210 1.39 -13.21 20.82
CA SER A 210 1.08 -11.81 21.12
C SER A 210 2.08 -11.16 22.10
N ASP A 211 2.63 -11.92 23.05
CA ASP A 211 3.68 -11.43 23.93
C ASP A 211 4.96 -11.02 23.17
N GLU A 212 5.30 -11.76 22.12
CA GLU A 212 6.47 -11.46 21.29
C GLU A 212 6.19 -10.31 20.29
N ALA A 213 4.91 -10.01 20.01
CA ALA A 213 4.52 -8.89 19.18
C ALA A 213 4.66 -7.55 19.92
N ILE A 214 4.46 -7.51 21.25
CA ILE A 214 4.44 -6.27 22.03
C ILE A 214 5.78 -5.50 21.93
N PRO A 215 6.98 -6.10 22.13
CA PRO A 215 8.23 -5.36 22.13
C PRO A 215 8.51 -4.59 20.83
N PRO A 216 8.44 -5.19 19.61
CA PRO A 216 8.63 -4.45 18.38
C PRO A 216 7.56 -3.39 18.14
N LEU A 217 6.29 -3.64 18.48
CA LEU A 217 5.22 -2.66 18.33
C LEU A 217 5.36 -1.50 19.33
N ALA A 218 5.76 -1.76 20.57
CA ALA A 218 6.05 -0.73 21.54
C ALA A 218 7.20 0.18 21.07
N ARG A 219 8.24 -0.40 20.46
CA ARG A 219 9.35 0.38 19.88
C ARG A 219 8.89 1.21 18.68
N ALA A 220 8.07 0.66 17.79
CA ALA A 220 7.51 1.41 16.66
C ALA A 220 6.68 2.61 17.14
N VAL A 221 5.85 2.42 18.18
CA VAL A 221 5.06 3.50 18.81
C VAL A 221 5.94 4.52 19.50
N GLU A 222 7.00 4.11 20.21
CA GLU A 222 7.93 5.04 20.85
C GLU A 222 8.62 5.95 19.82
N LEU A 223 8.99 5.41 18.68
CA LEU A 223 9.64 6.17 17.59
C LEU A 223 8.66 7.01 16.78
N ARG A 224 7.39 6.60 16.70
CA ARG A 224 6.31 7.29 15.96
C ARG A 224 4.98 7.13 16.72
N ASP A 225 4.75 7.98 17.69
CA ASP A 225 3.61 7.93 18.61
C ASP A 225 2.28 8.37 17.99
N ASN A 226 2.31 9.17 16.93
CA ASN A 226 1.14 9.72 16.24
C ASN A 226 0.59 8.83 15.12
N SER A 227 1.09 7.60 14.96
CA SER A 227 0.58 6.66 13.94
C SER A 227 -0.63 5.88 14.47
N PRO A 228 -1.85 6.07 13.93
CA PRO A 228 -3.02 5.32 14.34
C PRO A 228 -2.86 3.83 14.08
N VAL A 229 -2.15 3.47 13.01
CA VAL A 229 -1.85 2.07 12.64
C VAL A 229 -1.00 1.39 13.71
N PHE A 230 0.10 2.00 14.13
CA PHE A 230 1.01 1.41 15.12
C PHE A 230 0.36 1.29 16.49
N GLN A 231 -0.37 2.33 16.91
CA GLN A 231 -1.12 2.33 18.15
C GLN A 231 -2.20 1.23 18.15
N ASN A 232 -2.97 1.09 17.06
CA ASN A 232 -3.96 0.04 16.93
C ASN A 232 -3.35 -1.37 16.98
N ASN A 233 -2.22 -1.58 16.30
CA ASN A 233 -1.57 -2.89 16.27
C ASN A 233 -0.97 -3.24 17.64
N LEU A 234 -0.40 -2.26 18.35
CA LEU A 234 0.01 -2.42 19.75
C LEU A 234 -1.19 -2.76 20.64
N GLY A 235 -2.32 -2.03 20.48
CA GLY A 235 -3.56 -2.33 21.19
C GLY A 235 -4.03 -3.77 20.94
N THR A 236 -3.97 -4.25 19.70
CA THR A 236 -4.34 -5.62 19.34
C THR A 236 -3.41 -6.67 19.99
N ALA A 237 -2.10 -6.42 20.02
CA ALA A 237 -1.15 -7.31 20.68
C ALA A 237 -1.40 -7.38 22.18
N LEU A 238 -1.58 -6.21 22.81
CA LEU A 238 -1.87 -6.10 24.25
C LEU A 238 -3.18 -6.78 24.64
N GLU A 239 -4.25 -6.58 23.85
CA GLU A 239 -5.53 -7.25 24.08
C GLU A 239 -5.41 -8.75 24.05
N ARG A 240 -4.75 -9.30 23.01
CA ARG A 240 -4.57 -10.75 22.87
C ARG A 240 -3.64 -11.36 23.92
N ALA A 241 -2.70 -10.58 24.42
CA ALA A 241 -1.79 -10.98 25.51
C ALA A 241 -2.43 -10.83 26.91
N GLY A 242 -3.70 -10.36 27.00
CA GLY A 242 -4.42 -10.25 28.27
C GLY A 242 -4.14 -8.98 29.07
N TYR A 243 -3.76 -7.87 28.41
CA TYR A 243 -3.55 -6.55 29.00
C TYR A 243 -4.64 -5.54 28.54
N PRO A 244 -5.93 -5.74 28.88
CA PRO A 244 -7.02 -4.95 28.32
C PRO A 244 -6.94 -3.46 28.65
N THR A 245 -6.45 -3.08 29.86
CA THR A 245 -6.30 -1.68 30.23
C THR A 245 -5.22 -0.97 29.40
N ALA A 246 -4.10 -1.64 29.13
CA ALA A 246 -3.06 -1.10 28.26
C ALA A 246 -3.51 -1.06 26.79
N ALA A 247 -4.25 -2.07 26.34
CA ALA A 247 -4.86 -2.11 25.00
C ALA A 247 -5.84 -0.94 24.80
N ALA A 248 -6.70 -0.65 25.79
CA ALA A 248 -7.62 0.48 25.73
C ALA A 248 -6.87 1.81 25.50
N LYS A 249 -5.78 2.04 26.24
CA LYS A 249 -4.94 3.25 26.08
C LYS A 249 -4.34 3.36 24.68
N ALA A 250 -3.85 2.23 24.11
CA ALA A 250 -3.30 2.22 22.77
C ALA A 250 -4.39 2.50 21.72
N TYR A 251 -5.58 1.90 21.83
CA TYR A 251 -6.70 2.22 20.93
C TYR A 251 -7.17 3.68 21.07
N GLU A 252 -7.23 4.24 22.28
CA GLU A 252 -7.54 5.66 22.51
C GLU A 252 -6.49 6.56 21.85
N ALA A 253 -5.21 6.21 21.94
CA ALA A 253 -4.14 6.94 21.25
C ALA A 253 -4.29 6.88 19.73
N ALA A 254 -4.66 5.72 19.17
CA ALA A 254 -4.94 5.57 17.73
C ALA A 254 -6.11 6.48 17.29
N ILE A 255 -7.21 6.53 18.06
CA ILE A 255 -8.37 7.39 17.79
C ILE A 255 -7.99 8.87 17.93
N THR A 256 -7.11 9.21 18.88
CA THR A 256 -6.63 10.58 19.07
C THR A 256 -5.78 11.02 17.87
N ALA A 257 -4.96 10.12 17.33
CA ALA A 257 -4.14 10.38 16.14
C ALA A 257 -5.00 10.51 14.86
N ASP A 258 -6.04 9.68 14.73
CA ASP A 258 -7.01 9.74 13.64
C ASP A 258 -8.40 9.31 14.14
N GLY A 259 -9.28 10.31 14.33
CA GLY A 259 -10.66 10.08 14.81
C GLY A 259 -11.53 9.25 13.85
N THR A 260 -11.10 9.07 12.61
CA THR A 260 -11.81 8.27 11.59
C THR A 260 -11.34 6.82 11.54
N TYR A 261 -10.29 6.45 12.29
CA TYR A 261 -9.71 5.11 12.28
C TYR A 261 -10.61 4.08 12.98
N ALA A 262 -11.57 3.54 12.25
CA ALA A 262 -12.64 2.68 12.77
C ALA A 262 -12.15 1.41 13.48
N LYS A 263 -10.99 0.84 13.06
CA LYS A 263 -10.44 -0.39 13.68
C LYS A 263 -10.15 -0.19 15.16
N ALA A 264 -9.58 0.96 15.54
CA ALA A 264 -9.27 1.28 16.92
C ALA A 264 -10.55 1.48 17.75
N SER A 265 -11.59 2.12 17.20
CA SER A 265 -12.87 2.30 17.88
C SER A 265 -13.55 0.95 18.19
N VAL A 266 -13.49 0.00 17.25
CA VAL A 266 -14.00 -1.36 17.46
C VAL A 266 -13.17 -2.10 18.53
N GLY A 267 -11.84 -1.98 18.49
CA GLY A 267 -10.95 -2.57 19.48
C GLY A 267 -11.24 -2.01 20.90
N LEU A 268 -11.33 -0.68 21.02
CA LEU A 268 -11.65 -0.02 22.28
C LEU A 268 -12.99 -0.49 22.85
N ALA A 269 -14.04 -0.51 22.02
CA ALA A 269 -15.36 -0.97 22.45
C ALA A 269 -15.33 -2.42 22.96
N ARG A 270 -14.53 -3.29 22.33
CA ARG A 270 -14.40 -4.69 22.73
C ARG A 270 -13.72 -4.84 24.09
N VAL A 271 -12.62 -4.13 24.34
CA VAL A 271 -11.88 -4.23 25.61
C VAL A 271 -12.59 -3.50 26.77
N THR A 272 -13.40 -2.47 26.49
CA THR A 272 -14.16 -1.73 27.52
C THR A 272 -15.54 -2.32 27.77
N GLY A 273 -16.14 -3.03 26.81
CA GLY A 273 -17.47 -3.66 26.92
C GLY A 273 -17.47 -5.02 27.62
N GLY A 274 -16.30 -5.60 27.89
CA GLY A 274 -16.16 -6.87 28.63
C GLY A 274 -16.38 -6.68 30.12
N SER A 275 -16.76 -7.77 30.84
CA SER A 275 -16.85 -7.77 32.30
C SER A 275 -15.52 -7.34 32.89
N HIS A 276 -15.61 -6.42 33.85
CA HIS A 276 -14.50 -5.80 34.58
C HIS A 276 -13.37 -6.83 34.89
N VAL A 277 -12.26 -6.73 34.15
CA VAL A 277 -11.06 -7.50 34.47
C VAL A 277 -10.34 -6.74 35.58
N PRO A 278 -9.97 -7.38 36.69
CA PRO A 278 -9.24 -6.68 37.76
C PRO A 278 -7.96 -6.04 37.22
N GLU A 279 -7.71 -4.82 37.63
CA GLU A 279 -6.63 -3.94 37.19
C GLU A 279 -5.20 -4.40 37.61
N CYS A 280 -5.01 -5.70 37.85
CA CYS A 280 -3.84 -6.23 38.55
C CYS A 280 -2.58 -6.48 37.76
N VAL A 281 -2.62 -6.38 36.41
CA VAL A 281 -1.44 -6.68 35.60
C VAL A 281 -1.04 -5.43 34.81
N THR A 282 -0.04 -4.72 35.31
CA THR A 282 0.59 -3.60 34.60
C THR A 282 1.72 -4.11 33.71
N ILE A 283 1.82 -3.57 32.49
CA ILE A 283 2.90 -3.84 31.57
C ILE A 283 3.76 -2.60 31.37
N ASP A 284 5.09 -2.77 31.41
CA ASP A 284 6.06 -1.70 31.19
C ASP A 284 6.51 -1.70 29.72
N LEU A 285 5.81 -0.90 28.90
CA LEU A 285 6.10 -0.78 27.46
C LEU A 285 7.45 -0.12 27.19
N THR A 286 7.91 0.79 28.04
CA THR A 286 9.21 1.46 27.89
C THR A 286 10.34 0.45 28.07
N ARG A 287 10.24 -0.41 29.07
CA ARG A 287 11.19 -1.51 29.28
C ARG A 287 11.21 -2.45 28.08
N LEU A 288 10.03 -2.89 27.58
CA LEU A 288 9.95 -3.80 26.44
C LEU A 288 10.48 -3.19 25.16
N SER A 289 10.27 -1.89 24.92
CA SER A 289 10.87 -1.17 23.79
C SER A 289 12.40 -1.16 23.89
N THR A 290 12.97 -0.91 25.08
CA THR A 290 14.42 -0.93 25.33
C THR A 290 14.98 -2.35 25.16
N GLU A 291 14.29 -3.36 25.65
CA GLU A 291 14.68 -4.76 25.46
C GLU A 291 14.70 -5.13 23.97
N PHE A 292 13.74 -4.65 23.19
CA PHE A 292 13.74 -4.88 21.74
C PHE A 292 14.91 -4.19 21.04
N GLN A 293 15.26 -2.97 21.43
CA GLN A 293 16.49 -2.32 20.94
C GLN A 293 17.73 -3.17 21.24
N THR A 294 17.81 -3.71 22.43
CA THR A 294 18.93 -4.61 22.82
C THR A 294 18.96 -5.89 21.97
N GLN A 295 17.80 -6.41 21.59
CA GLN A 295 17.72 -7.54 20.66
C GLN A 295 18.26 -7.19 19.26
N ILE A 296 17.91 -6.00 18.73
CA ILE A 296 18.45 -5.51 17.45
C ILE A 296 19.99 -5.40 17.52
N ASP A 297 20.52 -4.85 18.61
CA ASP A 297 21.96 -4.74 18.81
C ASP A 297 22.63 -6.13 18.91
N GLY A 298 21.96 -7.09 19.52
CA GLY A 298 22.38 -8.49 19.54
C GLY A 298 22.44 -9.10 18.13
N TRP A 299 21.46 -8.83 17.27
CA TRP A 299 21.48 -9.30 15.88
C TRP A 299 22.63 -8.69 15.08
N ARG A 300 23.02 -7.44 15.33
CA ARG A 300 24.21 -6.79 14.74
C ARG A 300 25.51 -7.48 15.19
N GLY A 301 25.61 -7.80 16.49
CA GLY A 301 26.83 -8.38 17.09
C GLY A 301 27.14 -9.80 16.64
N THR A 302 26.14 -10.59 16.27
CA THR A 302 26.30 -11.97 15.77
C THR A 302 26.75 -12.03 14.30
N GLY A 303 27.00 -10.88 13.68
CA GLY A 303 27.59 -10.79 12.33
C GLY A 303 26.70 -11.34 11.21
N GLY A 304 25.39 -11.46 11.42
CA GLY A 304 24.47 -11.94 10.39
C GLY A 304 24.75 -13.38 9.91
N THR A 305 25.66 -14.12 10.55
CA THR A 305 26.12 -15.44 10.09
C THR A 305 25.14 -16.56 10.37
N ALA A 306 24.15 -16.34 11.23
CA ALA A 306 23.08 -17.32 11.46
C ALA A 306 21.94 -17.24 10.44
N ASP A 307 21.84 -16.14 9.68
CA ASP A 307 20.75 -15.86 8.76
C ASP A 307 21.25 -15.38 7.38
N THR A 308 22.22 -16.06 6.78
CA THR A 308 22.49 -15.87 5.35
C THR A 308 21.25 -16.34 4.59
N VAL A 309 20.38 -15.37 4.25
CA VAL A 309 19.40 -15.57 3.19
C VAL A 309 20.23 -15.87 1.94
N SER A 310 20.39 -17.17 1.64
CA SER A 310 20.94 -17.59 0.37
C SER A 310 19.95 -17.08 -0.69
N VAL A 311 20.39 -16.04 -1.43
CA VAL A 311 19.73 -15.64 -2.67
C VAL A 311 20.00 -16.76 -3.66
N GLN A 312 19.33 -17.91 -3.48
CA GLN A 312 19.32 -18.92 -4.51
C GLN A 312 18.45 -18.40 -5.63
N VAL A 313 19.11 -17.95 -6.68
CA VAL A 313 18.51 -17.73 -8.00
C VAL A 313 18.07 -19.11 -8.51
N GLY A 314 16.88 -19.53 -8.08
CA GLY A 314 16.17 -20.58 -8.77
C GLY A 314 15.75 -20.03 -10.12
N VAL A 315 16.46 -20.42 -11.15
CA VAL A 315 16.03 -20.20 -12.54
C VAL A 315 14.67 -20.89 -12.68
N VAL A 316 13.59 -20.11 -12.56
CA VAL A 316 12.26 -20.56 -12.94
C VAL A 316 12.24 -20.56 -14.46
N SER A 317 12.54 -21.72 -15.07
CA SER A 317 12.29 -21.96 -16.49
C SER A 317 10.78 -21.90 -16.70
N ASP A 318 10.35 -20.90 -17.45
CA ASP A 318 9.01 -20.74 -17.99
C ASP A 318 8.74 -21.87 -18.98
N THR A 319 8.21 -22.99 -18.53
CA THR A 319 7.49 -23.95 -19.36
C THR A 319 6.58 -24.80 -18.50
N THR A 320 5.35 -24.32 -18.27
CA THR A 320 4.19 -25.26 -18.21
C THR A 320 2.89 -24.51 -18.46
N ALA A 321 2.18 -25.07 -19.42
CA ALA A 321 0.87 -24.66 -19.89
C ALA A 321 -0.17 -24.66 -18.75
N VAL A 322 -1.09 -23.71 -18.87
CA VAL A 322 -2.35 -23.62 -18.14
C VAL A 322 -3.09 -24.96 -18.23
N GLN A 323 -3.36 -25.57 -17.07
CA GLN A 323 -4.47 -26.48 -16.91
C GLN A 323 -5.32 -25.98 -15.75
N ASP A 324 -6.53 -25.58 -16.11
CA ASP A 324 -7.63 -25.31 -15.21
C ASP A 324 -7.94 -26.55 -14.39
N SER A 325 -7.95 -26.43 -13.08
CA SER A 325 -8.68 -27.34 -12.21
C SER A 325 -9.27 -26.57 -11.05
N ASP A 326 -10.58 -26.44 -11.09
CA ASP A 326 -11.46 -26.02 -10.01
C ASP A 326 -11.13 -26.79 -8.72
N SER A 327 -10.80 -26.08 -7.68
CA SER A 327 -11.00 -26.57 -6.31
C SER A 327 -11.21 -25.40 -5.36
N ASP A 328 -12.38 -25.39 -4.77
CA ASP A 328 -12.84 -24.54 -3.68
C ASP A 328 -11.77 -24.35 -2.60
N SER A 329 -11.16 -23.19 -2.54
CA SER A 329 -10.44 -22.73 -1.37
C SER A 329 -11.15 -21.52 -0.81
N VAL A 330 -11.65 -21.69 0.40
CA VAL A 330 -12.24 -20.67 1.26
C VAL A 330 -11.31 -19.46 1.30
N LEU A 331 -11.70 -18.40 0.62
CA LEU A 331 -11.09 -17.08 0.70
C LEU A 331 -11.35 -16.53 2.10
N ILE A 332 -10.38 -16.68 2.99
CA ILE A 332 -10.26 -15.75 4.10
C ILE A 332 -9.87 -14.43 3.45
N SER A 333 -10.79 -13.48 3.46
CA SER A 333 -10.62 -12.14 2.89
C SER A 333 -9.43 -11.43 3.55
N GLY A 334 -8.25 -11.56 2.93
CA GLY A 334 -7.02 -10.85 3.30
C GLY A 334 -6.97 -9.41 2.74
N GLY A 335 -8.12 -8.81 2.41
CA GLY A 335 -8.19 -7.51 1.75
C GLY A 335 -7.83 -6.29 2.61
N GLU A 336 -7.54 -6.45 3.90
CA GLU A 336 -7.37 -5.32 4.80
C GLU A 336 -5.93 -5.09 5.33
N VAL A 337 -4.98 -5.92 4.94
CA VAL A 337 -3.57 -5.74 5.37
C VAL A 337 -2.81 -4.71 4.51
N SER A 338 -3.33 -4.37 3.33
CA SER A 338 -2.64 -3.47 2.40
C SER A 338 -2.63 -1.99 2.84
N ASP A 339 -3.65 -1.53 3.57
CA ASP A 339 -3.74 -0.12 3.98
C ASP A 339 -2.75 0.26 5.09
N SER A 340 -2.19 -0.71 5.81
CA SER A 340 -1.28 -0.44 6.92
C SER A 340 0.20 -0.37 6.54
N LEU A 341 0.55 -0.65 5.27
CA LEU A 341 1.94 -0.78 4.86
C LEU A 341 2.49 0.40 4.03
N ASP A 342 1.66 1.36 3.60
CA ASP A 342 2.04 2.27 2.52
C ASP A 342 2.00 3.78 2.81
N GLU A 343 1.88 4.23 4.06
CA GLU A 343 1.88 5.68 4.34
C GLU A 343 3.26 6.39 4.25
N CYS A 344 4.30 5.75 3.76
CA CYS A 344 5.64 6.35 3.73
C CYS A 344 6.25 6.46 2.33
N ALA A 345 5.77 7.39 1.52
CA ALA A 345 6.50 7.84 0.33
C ALA A 345 6.71 9.36 0.29
N GLY A 346 6.66 10.07 1.41
CA GLY A 346 6.54 11.53 1.41
C GLY A 346 7.61 12.37 2.09
N GLU A 347 8.56 11.81 2.85
CA GLU A 347 9.40 12.68 3.71
C GLU A 347 10.93 12.50 3.62
N GLU A 348 11.48 11.74 2.68
CA GLU A 348 12.95 11.57 2.60
C GLU A 348 13.64 12.21 1.38
N ASP A 349 13.06 13.26 0.76
CA ASP A 349 13.81 14.07 -0.22
C ASP A 349 13.81 15.56 0.22
N ARG A 350 14.58 15.87 1.26
CA ARG A 350 15.19 17.20 1.47
C ARG A 350 16.65 17.08 1.82
#